data_c5dd326cd83c68a7e7ecb587b5187214
#
_entry.id   c5dd326cd83c68a7e7ecb587b5187214
#
_cell.length_a   1.000
_cell.length_b   1.000
_cell.length_c   1.000
_cell.angle_alpha   90.00
_cell.angle_beta   90.00
_cell.angle_gamma   90.00
#
_symmetry.space_group_name_H-M   'P 1'
#
loop_
_entity.id
_entity.type
_entity.pdbx_description
1 polymer ?
#
loop_
_entity_poly.entity_id
_entity_poly.type
_entity_poly.pdbx_seq_one_letter_code
_entity_poly.pdbx_strand_id
1 'polypeptide(L)'
;PFHRKKIVYTRRVNFQQFGFFTKLKYRFTNKIVGISTAAQQTLIRFTQRKDVMKISDIAVKETEWENLTEEIAKLNPGNKKIVGIVAALTYEKQPFVCLSAMKLLHQKNNNFICLHFGSGTLFKEMQEKILANGMEKYYILMGFQQNILSWFKYFDVLLMTSLNEGLGSSILDAYLKKVPVVSGTSGGLADIVTAEKAMVCTSGAPEEYCEKTETLLSSPELAGVLTAKAYNFVVKNHSMAYITKQYDQLFKELLQ
;
A
#
# COMPACT_ATOMS: atom_id res chain seq x y z
N PRO A 1 11.69 -24.39 24.41
CA PRO A 1 10.69 -25.12 25.20
C PRO A 1 10.72 -24.80 26.68
N PHE A 2 11.61 -23.94 27.18
CA PHE A 2 11.83 -23.74 28.62
C PHE A 2 11.15 -22.52 29.24
N HIS A 3 10.44 -21.67 28.48
CA HIS A 3 9.77 -20.56 29.12
C HIS A 3 8.25 -20.74 29.17
N ARG A 4 7.70 -20.37 30.32
CA ARG A 4 6.25 -20.47 30.63
C ARG A 4 5.41 -19.39 29.93
N LYS A 5 6.04 -18.45 29.19
CA LYS A 5 5.35 -17.33 28.53
C LYS A 5 4.69 -17.80 27.24
N LYS A 6 3.51 -17.31 26.98
CA LYS A 6 2.79 -17.53 25.71
C LYS A 6 3.39 -16.65 24.62
N ILE A 7 3.55 -17.22 23.41
CA ILE A 7 4.14 -16.53 22.26
C ILE A 7 3.06 -16.37 21.19
N VAL A 8 2.85 -15.14 20.73
CA VAL A 8 2.09 -14.81 19.54
C VAL A 8 3.05 -14.34 18.46
N TYR A 9 2.93 -14.86 17.26
CA TYR A 9 3.72 -14.44 16.12
C TYR A 9 2.82 -13.82 15.06
N THR A 10 3.02 -12.52 14.75
CA THR A 10 2.32 -11.81 13.69
C THR A 10 3.20 -11.72 12.45
N ARG A 11 2.67 -12.18 11.31
CA ARG A 11 3.34 -12.09 10.01
C ARG A 11 2.76 -10.97 9.17
N ARG A 12 3.63 -10.05 8.76
CA ARG A 12 3.29 -8.84 8.02
C ARG A 12 3.62 -8.92 6.51
N VAL A 13 4.13 -10.05 6.05
CA VAL A 13 4.56 -10.25 4.66
C VAL A 13 3.92 -11.50 4.06
N ASN A 14 3.72 -11.51 2.76
CA ASN A 14 3.05 -12.60 2.04
C ASN A 14 4.01 -13.53 1.27
N PHE A 15 5.31 -13.23 1.21
CA PHE A 15 6.25 -14.14 0.55
C PHE A 15 6.51 -15.40 1.36
N GLN A 16 6.71 -16.52 0.69
CA GLN A 16 6.96 -17.80 1.34
C GLN A 16 8.37 -17.84 1.95
N GLN A 17 8.45 -18.23 3.21
CA GLN A 17 9.72 -18.50 3.88
C GLN A 17 9.97 -20.00 3.90
N PHE A 18 11.17 -20.42 3.53
CA PHE A 18 11.58 -21.81 3.51
C PHE A 18 12.58 -22.09 4.63
N GLY A 19 12.62 -23.34 5.08
CA GLY A 19 13.66 -23.88 5.95
C GLY A 19 13.15 -24.51 7.24
N PHE A 20 13.95 -25.44 7.76
CA PHE A 20 13.69 -26.20 8.97
C PHE A 20 13.52 -25.29 10.20
N PHE A 21 14.41 -24.32 10.38
CA PHE A 21 14.35 -23.39 11.51
C PHE A 21 13.09 -22.52 11.51
N THR A 22 12.60 -22.15 10.31
CA THR A 22 11.34 -21.40 10.18
C THR A 22 10.15 -22.25 10.62
N LYS A 23 10.10 -23.54 10.25
CA LYS A 23 9.06 -24.47 10.75
C LYS A 23 9.13 -24.66 12.25
N LEU A 24 10.34 -24.81 12.79
CA LEU A 24 10.56 -24.98 14.22
C LEU A 24 10.08 -23.77 15.03
N LYS A 25 10.34 -22.55 14.55
CA LYS A 25 9.84 -21.31 15.15
C LYS A 25 8.32 -21.32 15.29
N TYR A 26 7.59 -21.70 14.24
CA TYR A 26 6.12 -21.75 14.28
C TYR A 26 5.60 -22.88 15.17
N ARG A 27 6.34 -23.99 15.31
CA ARG A 27 5.96 -25.10 16.20
C ARG A 27 5.92 -24.68 17.67
N PHE A 28 6.82 -23.77 18.08
CA PHE A 28 6.88 -23.27 19.46
C PHE A 28 6.05 -21.99 19.70
N THR A 29 5.29 -21.55 18.71
CA THR A 29 4.41 -20.39 18.83
C THR A 29 3.00 -20.84 19.24
N ASN A 30 2.45 -20.23 20.27
CA ASN A 30 1.10 -20.57 20.77
C ASN A 30 0.00 -20.16 19.78
N LYS A 31 0.08 -18.94 19.23
CA LYS A 31 -0.84 -18.44 18.20
C LYS A 31 -0.08 -17.76 17.08
N ILE A 32 -0.60 -17.89 15.85
CA ILE A 32 -0.05 -17.28 14.65
C ILE A 32 -1.10 -16.36 14.06
N VAL A 33 -0.69 -15.15 13.69
CA VAL A 33 -1.54 -14.14 13.06
C VAL A 33 -0.96 -13.77 11.70
N GLY A 34 -1.80 -13.74 10.66
CA GLY A 34 -1.52 -13.13 9.37
C GLY A 34 -2.27 -11.81 9.24
N ILE A 35 -1.62 -10.76 8.71
CA ILE A 35 -2.25 -9.43 8.58
C ILE A 35 -3.27 -9.35 7.45
N SER A 36 -3.33 -10.34 6.57
CA SER A 36 -4.28 -10.44 5.46
C SER A 36 -4.69 -11.88 5.22
N THR A 37 -5.74 -12.09 4.44
CA THR A 37 -6.18 -13.42 4.00
C THR A 37 -5.07 -14.15 3.24
N ALA A 38 -4.33 -13.47 2.38
CA ALA A 38 -3.20 -14.05 1.66
C ALA A 38 -2.07 -14.48 2.60
N ALA A 39 -1.71 -13.64 3.59
CA ALA A 39 -0.71 -13.97 4.60
C ALA A 39 -1.17 -15.14 5.50
N GLN A 40 -2.44 -15.16 5.90
CA GLN A 40 -3.04 -16.26 6.68
C GLN A 40 -2.99 -17.58 5.91
N GLN A 41 -3.43 -17.60 4.65
CA GLN A 41 -3.40 -18.81 3.82
C GLN A 41 -1.98 -19.32 3.56
N THR A 42 -1.02 -18.42 3.36
CA THR A 42 0.40 -18.77 3.23
C THR A 42 0.91 -19.44 4.51
N LEU A 43 0.55 -18.93 5.68
CA LEU A 43 0.91 -19.53 6.98
C LEU A 43 0.25 -20.89 7.19
N ILE A 44 -1.05 -21.05 6.89
CA ILE A 44 -1.77 -22.32 6.99
C ILE A 44 -1.09 -23.38 6.12
N ARG A 45 -0.80 -23.06 4.86
CA ARG A 45 -0.12 -23.99 3.93
C ARG A 45 1.27 -24.37 4.40
N PHE A 46 2.03 -23.40 4.92
CA PHE A 46 3.41 -23.65 5.34
C PHE A 46 3.49 -24.43 6.67
N THR A 47 2.66 -24.06 7.66
CA THR A 47 2.72 -24.63 9.02
C THR A 47 1.84 -25.86 9.20
N GLN A 48 0.87 -26.09 8.28
CA GLN A 48 -0.21 -27.08 8.39
C GLN A 48 -1.11 -26.86 9.63
N ARG A 49 -1.06 -25.66 10.25
CA ARG A 49 -1.89 -25.30 11.39
C ARG A 49 -3.20 -24.66 10.91
N LYS A 50 -4.31 -25.07 11.55
CA LYS A 50 -5.66 -24.54 11.27
C LYS A 50 -6.03 -23.33 12.16
N ASP A 51 -5.29 -23.12 13.24
CA ASP A 51 -5.52 -22.07 14.23
C ASP A 51 -4.81 -20.74 13.91
N VAL A 52 -4.48 -20.50 12.65
CA VAL A 52 -3.91 -19.23 12.19
C VAL A 52 -5.02 -18.19 12.08
N MET A 53 -4.90 -17.13 12.84
CA MET A 53 -5.87 -16.03 12.85
C MET A 53 -5.54 -14.97 11.80
N LYS A 54 -6.55 -14.21 11.38
CA LYS A 54 -6.35 -12.99 10.59
C LYS A 54 -6.66 -11.79 11.49
N ILE A 55 -5.66 -10.96 11.76
CA ILE A 55 -5.82 -9.65 12.39
C ILE A 55 -5.04 -8.65 11.54
N SER A 56 -5.75 -7.68 10.99
CA SER A 56 -5.19 -6.72 10.06
C SER A 56 -4.29 -5.68 10.75
N ASP A 57 -3.74 -4.77 9.95
CA ASP A 57 -2.92 -3.68 10.45
C ASP A 57 -3.76 -2.43 10.75
N ILE A 58 -3.20 -1.53 11.53
CA ILE A 58 -3.82 -0.26 11.90
C ILE A 58 -3.49 0.79 10.85
N ALA A 59 -4.50 1.53 10.40
CA ALA A 59 -4.30 2.80 9.73
C ALA A 59 -4.07 3.89 10.79
N VAL A 60 -2.94 4.58 10.72
CA VAL A 60 -2.55 5.59 11.72
C VAL A 60 -3.32 6.88 11.47
N LYS A 61 -4.19 7.26 12.42
CA LYS A 61 -5.04 8.44 12.31
C LYS A 61 -4.36 9.73 12.74
N GLU A 62 -3.48 9.65 13.72
CA GLU A 62 -2.89 10.81 14.40
C GLU A 62 -1.39 10.82 14.21
N THR A 63 -0.94 11.77 13.43
CA THR A 63 0.45 12.24 13.38
C THR A 63 0.39 13.75 13.28
N GLU A 64 1.36 14.42 13.86
CA GLU A 64 1.59 15.83 13.57
C GLU A 64 1.90 15.96 12.09
N TRP A 65 1.11 16.77 11.39
CA TRP A 65 1.25 16.94 9.95
C TRP A 65 2.20 18.11 9.69
N GLU A 66 3.27 17.81 8.98
CA GLU A 66 4.13 18.87 8.48
C GLU A 66 3.40 19.67 7.39
N ASN A 67 3.61 20.96 7.39
CA ASN A 67 3.15 21.83 6.32
C ASN A 67 4.21 21.81 5.20
N LEU A 68 3.89 21.16 4.09
CA LEU A 68 4.78 21.01 2.93
C LEU A 68 4.42 21.97 1.78
N THR A 69 3.74 23.06 2.07
CA THR A 69 3.27 23.99 1.03
C THR A 69 4.42 24.56 0.21
N GLU A 70 5.54 24.90 0.84
CA GLU A 70 6.72 25.43 0.13
C GLU A 70 7.41 24.37 -0.72
N GLU A 71 7.56 23.14 -0.21
CA GLU A 71 8.14 22.02 -0.95
C GLU A 71 7.28 21.68 -2.17
N ILE A 72 5.96 21.63 -1.99
CA ILE A 72 5.02 21.39 -3.08
C ILE A 72 5.08 22.51 -4.11
N ALA A 73 5.13 23.78 -3.71
CA ALA A 73 5.23 24.90 -4.63
C ALA A 73 6.51 24.86 -5.49
N LYS A 74 7.63 24.39 -4.91
CA LYS A 74 8.89 24.19 -5.63
C LYS A 74 8.81 23.05 -6.64
N LEU A 75 8.18 21.91 -6.24
CA LEU A 75 8.06 20.72 -7.08
C LEU A 75 6.98 20.87 -8.17
N ASN A 76 5.94 21.64 -7.88
CA ASN A 76 4.75 21.81 -8.71
C ASN A 76 4.37 23.28 -8.90
N PRO A 77 5.25 24.12 -9.49
CA PRO A 77 4.99 25.55 -9.63
C PRO A 77 3.78 25.85 -10.55
N GLY A 78 3.40 24.89 -11.40
CA GLY A 78 2.22 25.00 -12.27
C GLY A 78 0.91 24.55 -11.62
N ASN A 79 0.91 24.23 -10.33
CA ASN A 79 -0.27 23.71 -9.59
C ASN A 79 -1.01 22.58 -10.33
N LYS A 80 -0.25 21.67 -10.92
CA LYS A 80 -0.79 20.50 -11.64
C LYS A 80 -1.33 19.47 -10.66
N LYS A 81 -2.10 18.51 -11.16
CA LYS A 81 -2.53 17.34 -10.40
C LYS A 81 -1.35 16.50 -9.94
N ILE A 82 -1.42 15.89 -8.76
CA ILE A 82 -0.35 15.08 -8.19
C ILE A 82 -0.76 13.62 -8.10
N VAL A 83 -0.06 12.77 -8.86
CA VAL A 83 -0.15 11.32 -8.71
C VAL A 83 0.94 10.88 -7.74
N GLY A 84 0.53 10.38 -6.58
CA GLY A 84 1.44 9.83 -5.57
C GLY A 84 1.69 8.34 -5.79
N ILE A 85 2.94 7.90 -5.67
CA ILE A 85 3.33 6.49 -5.57
C ILE A 85 4.13 6.32 -4.29
N VAL A 86 3.67 5.45 -3.39
CA VAL A 86 4.33 5.18 -2.12
C VAL A 86 4.66 3.70 -2.05
N ALA A 87 5.84 3.36 -2.58
CA ALA A 87 6.30 1.98 -2.71
C ALA A 87 7.84 1.92 -2.80
N ALA A 88 8.43 0.84 -2.29
CA ALA A 88 9.85 0.57 -2.51
C ALA A 88 10.14 0.34 -4.00
N LEU A 89 11.32 0.72 -4.45
CA LEU A 89 11.78 0.47 -5.82
C LEU A 89 12.40 -0.93 -5.93
N THR A 90 11.52 -1.94 -5.95
CA THR A 90 11.86 -3.37 -6.03
C THR A 90 10.96 -4.05 -7.07
N TYR A 91 11.36 -5.22 -7.56
CA TYR A 91 10.65 -5.93 -8.63
C TYR A 91 9.19 -6.26 -8.27
N GLU A 92 8.92 -6.64 -7.04
CA GLU A 92 7.57 -6.97 -6.56
C GLU A 92 6.62 -5.76 -6.50
N LYS A 93 7.16 -4.53 -6.48
CA LYS A 93 6.38 -3.28 -6.52
C LYS A 93 6.13 -2.79 -7.94
N GLN A 94 6.75 -3.40 -8.92
CA GLN A 94 6.63 -3.08 -10.35
C GLN A 94 6.78 -1.58 -10.71
N PRO A 95 7.87 -0.90 -10.31
CA PRO A 95 8.02 0.52 -10.56
C PRO A 95 8.05 0.85 -12.07
N PHE A 96 8.45 -0.08 -12.92
CA PHE A 96 8.46 0.13 -14.38
C PHE A 96 7.06 0.14 -14.99
N VAL A 97 6.10 -0.56 -14.40
CA VAL A 97 4.68 -0.47 -14.78
C VAL A 97 4.14 0.92 -14.44
N CYS A 98 4.47 1.45 -13.24
CA CYS A 98 4.16 2.84 -12.89
C CYS A 98 4.74 3.82 -13.90
N LEU A 99 6.04 3.67 -14.24
CA LEU A 99 6.72 4.55 -15.17
C LEU A 99 6.04 4.55 -16.55
N SER A 100 5.74 3.35 -17.07
CA SER A 100 5.05 3.20 -18.36
C SER A 100 3.64 3.78 -18.34
N ALA A 101 2.87 3.54 -17.28
CA ALA A 101 1.53 4.11 -17.12
C ALA A 101 1.56 5.65 -17.09
N MET A 102 2.52 6.25 -16.37
CA MET A 102 2.67 7.70 -16.31
C MET A 102 3.16 8.30 -17.62
N LYS A 103 4.00 7.57 -18.38
CA LYS A 103 4.40 7.97 -19.75
C LYS A 103 3.18 8.02 -20.67
N LEU A 104 2.35 6.98 -20.66
CA LEU A 104 1.12 6.94 -21.45
C LEU A 104 0.14 8.04 -21.03
N LEU A 105 -0.01 8.28 -19.72
CA LEU A 105 -0.86 9.35 -19.22
C LEU A 105 -0.37 10.73 -19.70
N HIS A 106 0.94 10.98 -19.69
CA HIS A 106 1.51 12.25 -20.13
C HIS A 106 1.28 12.53 -21.62
N GLN A 107 1.19 11.50 -22.44
CA GLN A 107 0.87 11.64 -23.87
C GLN A 107 -0.60 12.12 -24.10
N LYS A 108 -1.49 11.77 -23.17
CA LYS A 108 -2.91 12.15 -23.23
C LYS A 108 -3.21 13.45 -22.48
N ASN A 109 -2.60 13.62 -21.33
CA ASN A 109 -2.81 14.73 -20.42
C ASN A 109 -1.51 15.10 -19.72
N ASN A 110 -1.00 16.30 -19.96
CA ASN A 110 0.27 16.77 -19.37
C ASN A 110 0.06 17.65 -18.11
N ASN A 111 -1.19 17.75 -17.61
CA ASN A 111 -1.52 18.56 -16.44
C ASN A 111 -1.38 17.78 -15.12
N PHE A 112 -0.31 17.00 -15.00
CA PHE A 112 0.02 16.33 -13.74
C PHE A 112 1.54 16.24 -13.54
N ILE A 113 1.92 15.95 -12.30
CA ILE A 113 3.23 15.43 -11.91
C ILE A 113 3.06 14.13 -11.12
N CYS A 114 4.05 13.25 -11.21
CA CYS A 114 4.11 12.02 -10.44
C CYS A 114 5.22 12.13 -9.40
N LEU A 115 4.88 11.94 -8.12
CA LEU A 115 5.82 11.91 -7.01
C LEU A 115 5.95 10.48 -6.51
N HIS A 116 7.11 9.85 -6.73
CA HIS A 116 7.37 8.47 -6.32
C HIS A 116 8.25 8.43 -5.08
N PHE A 117 7.67 8.02 -3.96
CA PHE A 117 8.29 7.89 -2.65
C PHE A 117 8.72 6.45 -2.40
N GLY A 118 9.97 6.28 -2.04
CA GLY A 118 10.58 5.00 -1.70
C GLY A 118 12.02 4.91 -2.19
N SER A 119 12.71 3.92 -1.69
CA SER A 119 14.06 3.52 -2.11
C SER A 119 14.09 2.03 -2.40
N GLY A 120 15.15 1.53 -3.00
CA GLY A 120 15.29 0.11 -3.29
C GLY A 120 16.32 -0.18 -4.35
N THR A 121 16.49 -1.47 -4.66
CA THR A 121 17.53 -1.96 -5.59
C THR A 121 17.38 -1.44 -7.01
N LEU A 122 16.17 -1.03 -7.41
CA LEU A 122 15.87 -0.51 -8.74
C LEU A 122 15.96 1.03 -8.85
N PHE A 123 16.41 1.72 -7.78
CA PHE A 123 16.42 3.20 -7.76
C PHE A 123 17.25 3.78 -8.91
N LYS A 124 18.49 3.30 -9.09
CA LYS A 124 19.38 3.76 -10.14
C LYS A 124 18.82 3.48 -11.53
N GLU A 125 18.32 2.26 -11.76
CA GLU A 125 17.71 1.88 -13.04
C GLU A 125 16.47 2.74 -13.36
N MET A 126 15.68 3.08 -12.34
CA MET A 126 14.55 4.01 -12.52
C MET A 126 15.00 5.41 -12.94
N GLN A 127 16.06 5.95 -12.32
CA GLN A 127 16.62 7.25 -12.72
C GLN A 127 17.07 7.25 -14.17
N GLU A 128 17.80 6.21 -14.59
CA GLU A 128 18.28 6.04 -15.96
C GLU A 128 17.10 5.97 -16.96
N LYS A 129 16.04 5.22 -16.63
CA LYS A 129 14.85 5.10 -17.48
C LYS A 129 14.03 6.39 -17.54
N ILE A 130 13.91 7.13 -16.45
CA ILE A 130 13.23 8.44 -16.41
C ILE A 130 13.97 9.39 -17.37
N LEU A 131 15.30 9.49 -17.27
CA LEU A 131 16.13 10.33 -18.12
C LEU A 131 16.04 9.91 -19.60
N ALA A 132 16.22 8.62 -19.89
CA ALA A 132 16.16 8.09 -21.25
C ALA A 132 14.80 8.30 -21.95
N ASN A 133 13.74 8.50 -21.18
CA ASN A 133 12.39 8.77 -21.69
C ASN A 133 11.99 10.25 -21.62
N GLY A 134 12.86 11.16 -21.17
CA GLY A 134 12.57 12.60 -21.05
C GLY A 134 11.46 12.92 -20.04
N MET A 135 11.37 12.14 -18.94
CA MET A 135 10.28 12.22 -17.98
C MET A 135 10.62 13.04 -16.73
N GLU A 136 11.80 13.61 -16.60
CA GLU A 136 12.35 14.25 -15.40
C GLU A 136 11.49 15.44 -14.90
N LYS A 137 10.78 16.09 -15.82
CA LYS A 137 9.93 17.25 -15.49
C LYS A 137 8.59 16.87 -14.86
N TYR A 138 8.17 15.61 -14.95
CA TYR A 138 6.85 15.18 -14.47
C TYR A 138 6.85 13.84 -13.72
N TYR A 139 7.97 13.12 -13.65
CA TYR A 139 8.14 11.91 -12.83
C TYR A 139 9.33 12.08 -11.90
N ILE A 140 9.07 12.36 -10.64
CA ILE A 140 10.07 12.77 -9.65
C ILE A 140 10.25 11.66 -8.62
N LEU A 141 11.49 11.15 -8.50
CA LEU A 141 11.85 10.22 -7.43
C LEU A 141 12.17 10.99 -6.16
N MET A 142 11.31 10.85 -5.15
CA MET A 142 11.40 11.56 -3.87
C MET A 142 12.32 10.85 -2.85
N GLY A 143 12.75 9.62 -3.16
CA GLY A 143 13.48 8.79 -2.21
C GLY A 143 12.62 8.37 -1.01
N PHE A 144 13.27 7.88 0.04
CA PHE A 144 12.60 7.55 1.30
C PHE A 144 12.28 8.82 2.07
N GLN A 145 11.02 8.96 2.50
CA GLN A 145 10.55 10.07 3.32
C GLN A 145 10.01 9.54 4.66
N GLN A 146 10.54 10.06 5.77
CA GLN A 146 10.11 9.64 7.10
C GLN A 146 8.70 10.15 7.41
N ASN A 147 8.35 11.33 6.92
CA ASN A 147 7.07 12.02 7.12
C ASN A 147 6.08 11.81 5.96
N ILE A 148 6.14 10.66 5.30
CA ILE A 148 5.34 10.36 4.09
C ILE A 148 3.84 10.66 4.27
N LEU A 149 3.29 10.49 5.47
CA LEU A 149 1.88 10.73 5.73
C LEU A 149 1.47 12.20 5.49
N SER A 150 2.38 13.16 5.67
CA SER A 150 2.13 14.57 5.39
C SER A 150 1.94 14.88 3.91
N TRP A 151 2.47 14.03 3.03
CA TRP A 151 2.35 14.18 1.58
C TRP A 151 0.99 13.74 1.05
N PHE A 152 0.31 12.79 1.71
CA PHE A 152 -0.96 12.26 1.20
C PHE A 152 -2.03 13.33 0.98
N LYS A 153 -2.07 14.41 1.78
CA LYS A 153 -3.04 15.50 1.61
C LYS A 153 -2.91 16.27 0.28
N TYR A 154 -1.77 16.11 -0.40
CA TYR A 154 -1.49 16.76 -1.66
C TYR A 154 -1.71 15.85 -2.87
N PHE A 155 -1.97 14.55 -2.65
CA PHE A 155 -2.21 13.61 -3.75
C PHE A 155 -3.65 13.72 -4.25
N ASP A 156 -3.81 13.90 -5.57
CA ASP A 156 -5.10 13.76 -6.24
C ASP A 156 -5.45 12.29 -6.50
N VAL A 157 -4.43 11.42 -6.69
CA VAL A 157 -4.57 9.97 -6.86
C VAL A 157 -3.36 9.26 -6.26
N LEU A 158 -3.58 8.15 -5.55
CA LEU A 158 -2.52 7.18 -5.22
C LEU A 158 -2.54 6.06 -6.25
N LEU A 159 -1.39 5.80 -6.87
CA LEU A 159 -1.19 4.69 -7.81
C LEU A 159 -0.36 3.57 -7.15
N MET A 160 -0.82 2.32 -7.23
CA MET A 160 -0.10 1.14 -6.75
C MET A 160 -0.17 -0.01 -7.77
N THR A 161 0.99 -0.48 -8.20
CA THR A 161 1.15 -1.52 -9.24
C THR A 161 1.71 -2.84 -8.72
N SER A 162 1.79 -3.02 -7.40
CA SER A 162 2.46 -4.15 -6.76
C SER A 162 1.90 -5.51 -7.19
N LEU A 163 2.80 -6.46 -7.50
CA LEU A 163 2.47 -7.87 -7.78
C LEU A 163 2.14 -8.67 -6.51
N ASN A 164 2.73 -8.29 -5.40
CA ASN A 164 2.54 -9.03 -4.15
C ASN A 164 2.70 -8.12 -2.94
N GLU A 165 1.60 -7.94 -2.23
CA GLU A 165 1.55 -7.15 -1.00
C GLU A 165 1.17 -8.00 0.20
N GLY A 166 1.75 -7.67 1.36
CA GLY A 166 1.30 -8.22 2.63
C GLY A 166 -0.12 -7.76 2.98
N LEU A 167 -0.38 -6.46 2.83
CA LEU A 167 -1.68 -5.83 3.04
C LEU A 167 -1.87 -4.59 2.15
N GLY A 168 -0.84 -3.74 2.01
CA GLY A 168 -0.92 -2.45 1.32
C GLY A 168 -1.21 -1.28 2.27
N SER A 169 -0.34 -1.05 3.26
CA SER A 169 -0.53 -0.01 4.28
C SER A 169 -0.69 1.39 3.67
N SER A 170 0.06 1.72 2.61
CA SER A 170 -0.10 3.01 1.92
C SER A 170 -1.48 3.22 1.30
N ILE A 171 -2.22 2.15 0.94
CA ILE A 171 -3.62 2.26 0.52
C ILE A 171 -4.52 2.58 1.73
N LEU A 172 -4.27 1.97 2.89
CA LEU A 172 -5.02 2.31 4.11
C LEU A 172 -4.81 3.77 4.51
N ASP A 173 -3.57 4.27 4.36
CA ASP A 173 -3.25 5.67 4.61
C ASP A 173 -3.97 6.60 3.61
N ALA A 174 -3.99 6.23 2.32
CA ALA A 174 -4.74 6.95 1.29
C ALA A 174 -6.24 7.00 1.61
N TYR A 175 -6.83 5.87 1.99
CA TYR A 175 -8.24 5.79 2.37
C TYR A 175 -8.56 6.70 3.57
N LEU A 176 -7.69 6.71 4.57
CA LEU A 176 -7.84 7.56 5.75
C LEU A 176 -7.75 9.05 5.40
N LYS A 177 -6.97 9.40 4.37
CA LYS A 177 -6.79 10.76 3.87
C LYS A 177 -7.75 11.13 2.74
N LYS A 178 -8.69 10.23 2.40
CA LYS A 178 -9.64 10.40 1.31
C LYS A 178 -8.95 10.66 -0.04
N VAL A 179 -7.79 10.04 -0.25
CA VAL A 179 -7.09 10.04 -1.54
C VAL A 179 -7.65 8.91 -2.39
N PRO A 180 -8.10 9.17 -3.61
CA PRO A 180 -8.56 8.15 -4.53
C PRO A 180 -7.41 7.20 -4.90
N VAL A 181 -7.72 5.91 -5.08
CA VAL A 181 -6.71 4.86 -5.30
C VAL A 181 -6.96 4.16 -6.63
N VAL A 182 -5.88 3.94 -7.39
CA VAL A 182 -5.80 3.00 -8.51
C VAL A 182 -4.85 1.87 -8.12
N SER A 183 -5.33 0.63 -8.12
CA SER A 183 -4.51 -0.51 -7.67
C SER A 183 -4.98 -1.83 -8.26
N GLY A 184 -4.06 -2.81 -8.37
CA GLY A 184 -4.40 -4.21 -8.49
C GLY A 184 -4.92 -4.81 -7.18
N THR A 185 -5.23 -6.12 -7.20
CA THR A 185 -5.75 -6.87 -6.04
C THR A 185 -4.83 -8.00 -5.59
N SER A 186 -3.57 -7.96 -5.96
CA SER A 186 -2.63 -9.06 -5.72
C SER A 186 -2.23 -9.20 -4.24
N GLY A 187 -2.20 -10.43 -3.76
CA GLY A 187 -1.82 -10.72 -2.37
C GLY A 187 -2.83 -10.18 -1.35
N GLY A 188 -2.34 -9.46 -0.36
CA GLY A 188 -3.18 -8.85 0.69
C GLY A 188 -4.02 -7.66 0.22
N LEU A 189 -3.75 -7.12 -0.97
CA LEU A 189 -4.57 -6.04 -1.54
C LEU A 189 -6.02 -6.48 -1.76
N ALA A 190 -6.27 -7.76 -2.05
CA ALA A 190 -7.62 -8.29 -2.22
C ALA A 190 -8.53 -8.06 -1.00
N ASP A 191 -7.97 -7.92 0.20
CA ASP A 191 -8.75 -7.66 1.41
C ASP A 191 -9.25 -6.21 1.51
N ILE A 192 -8.55 -5.27 0.87
CA ILE A 192 -8.81 -3.83 1.03
C ILE A 192 -9.22 -3.13 -0.27
N VAL A 193 -8.80 -3.64 -1.43
CA VAL A 193 -9.09 -3.05 -2.75
C VAL A 193 -10.29 -3.74 -3.38
N THR A 194 -11.37 -2.99 -3.57
CA THR A 194 -12.59 -3.44 -4.29
C THR A 194 -13.12 -2.29 -5.15
N ALA A 195 -13.91 -2.61 -6.16
CA ALA A 195 -14.51 -1.62 -7.08
C ALA A 195 -15.39 -0.56 -6.39
N GLU A 196 -15.82 -0.80 -5.14
CA GLU A 196 -16.57 0.16 -4.35
C GLU A 196 -15.70 1.25 -3.71
N LYS A 197 -14.38 1.00 -3.56
CA LYS A 197 -13.45 1.84 -2.79
C LYS A 197 -12.26 2.33 -3.61
N ALA A 198 -12.01 1.74 -4.78
CA ALA A 198 -10.86 2.04 -5.62
C ALA A 198 -11.15 1.72 -7.08
N MET A 199 -10.37 2.28 -7.98
CA MET A 199 -10.28 1.83 -9.37
C MET A 199 -9.38 0.60 -9.42
N VAL A 200 -9.98 -0.57 -9.68
CA VAL A 200 -9.32 -1.88 -9.65
C VAL A 200 -8.73 -2.22 -11.00
N CYS A 201 -7.43 -2.46 -11.06
CA CYS A 201 -6.74 -2.98 -12.25
C CYS A 201 -6.65 -4.52 -12.17
N THR A 202 -6.98 -5.18 -13.25
CA THR A 202 -7.05 -6.66 -13.33
C THR A 202 -6.02 -7.27 -14.26
N SER A 203 -5.63 -6.56 -15.30
CA SER A 203 -4.64 -7.04 -16.28
C SER A 203 -3.19 -6.88 -15.81
N GLY A 204 -2.93 -5.89 -14.95
CA GLY A 204 -1.57 -5.48 -14.58
C GLY A 204 -0.86 -4.69 -15.68
N ALA A 205 -1.52 -4.40 -16.80
CA ALA A 205 -0.95 -3.66 -17.93
C ALA A 205 -0.87 -2.16 -17.64
N PRO A 206 0.20 -1.46 -18.07
CA PRO A 206 0.34 -0.02 -17.88
C PRO A 206 -0.82 0.79 -18.46
N GLU A 207 -1.42 0.35 -19.55
CA GLU A 207 -2.56 0.96 -20.23
C GLU A 207 -3.77 1.06 -19.30
N GLU A 208 -4.07 -0.03 -18.57
CA GLU A 208 -5.20 -0.05 -17.63
C GLU A 208 -4.96 0.89 -16.45
N TYR A 209 -3.75 0.93 -15.91
CA TYR A 209 -3.38 1.89 -14.86
C TYR A 209 -3.47 3.34 -15.35
N CYS A 210 -3.02 3.61 -16.58
CA CYS A 210 -3.13 4.91 -17.22
C CYS A 210 -4.60 5.37 -17.32
N GLU A 211 -5.48 4.56 -17.91
CA GLU A 211 -6.89 4.88 -18.11
C GLU A 211 -7.62 5.15 -16.80
N LYS A 212 -7.41 4.30 -15.78
CA LYS A 212 -8.05 4.43 -14.48
C LYS A 212 -7.54 5.64 -13.69
N THR A 213 -6.25 5.97 -13.83
CA THR A 213 -5.69 7.19 -13.25
C THR A 213 -6.28 8.43 -13.92
N GLU A 214 -6.35 8.46 -15.25
CA GLU A 214 -6.95 9.56 -16.02
C GLU A 214 -8.42 9.76 -15.62
N THR A 215 -9.18 8.67 -15.48
CA THR A 215 -10.58 8.71 -15.05
C THR A 215 -10.74 9.38 -13.69
N LEU A 216 -9.92 9.03 -12.69
CA LEU A 216 -10.00 9.66 -11.37
C LEU A 216 -9.57 11.12 -11.38
N LEU A 217 -8.53 11.47 -12.14
CA LEU A 217 -8.08 12.86 -12.27
C LEU A 217 -9.12 13.76 -12.95
N SER A 218 -9.95 13.18 -13.84
CA SER A 218 -10.95 13.88 -14.64
C SER A 218 -12.35 13.88 -14.01
N SER A 219 -12.61 13.01 -13.01
CA SER A 219 -13.95 12.86 -12.40
C SER A 219 -13.89 13.04 -10.87
N PRO A 220 -13.94 14.27 -10.36
CA PRO A 220 -13.99 14.54 -8.91
C PRO A 220 -15.20 13.89 -8.22
N GLU A 221 -16.33 13.76 -8.93
CA GLU A 221 -17.54 13.11 -8.40
C GLU A 221 -17.28 11.63 -8.10
N LEU A 222 -16.75 10.86 -9.07
CA LEU A 222 -16.39 9.46 -8.89
C LEU A 222 -15.33 9.31 -7.77
N ALA A 223 -14.31 10.15 -7.79
CA ALA A 223 -13.28 10.17 -6.74
C ALA A 223 -13.91 10.39 -5.35
N GLY A 224 -14.85 11.31 -5.23
CA GLY A 224 -15.59 11.58 -3.98
C GLY A 224 -16.40 10.38 -3.48
N VAL A 225 -17.11 9.69 -4.39
CA VAL A 225 -17.89 8.48 -4.03
C VAL A 225 -16.98 7.36 -3.52
N LEU A 226 -15.89 7.06 -4.24
CA LEU A 226 -14.96 6.00 -3.86
C LEU A 226 -14.26 6.31 -2.54
N THR A 227 -13.77 7.53 -2.36
CA THR A 227 -13.05 7.93 -1.14
C THR A 227 -13.95 7.97 0.09
N ALA A 228 -15.23 8.32 -0.03
CA ALA A 228 -16.18 8.26 1.07
C ALA A 228 -16.38 6.81 1.58
N LYS A 229 -16.58 5.86 0.66
CA LYS A 229 -16.71 4.43 1.00
C LYS A 229 -15.40 3.86 1.57
N ALA A 230 -14.26 4.23 0.99
CA ALA A 230 -12.93 3.83 1.43
C ALA A 230 -12.62 4.34 2.85
N TYR A 231 -12.93 5.60 3.14
CA TYR A 231 -12.78 6.19 4.47
C TYR A 231 -13.62 5.47 5.53
N ASN A 232 -14.90 5.23 5.24
CA ASN A 232 -15.78 4.49 6.15
C ASN A 232 -15.27 3.08 6.42
N PHE A 233 -14.76 2.40 5.38
CA PHE A 233 -14.17 1.07 5.52
C PHE A 233 -12.94 1.09 6.44
N VAL A 234 -11.99 2.01 6.24
CA VAL A 234 -10.76 2.04 7.02
C VAL A 234 -11.01 2.43 8.48
N VAL A 235 -11.88 3.39 8.73
CA VAL A 235 -12.24 3.79 10.11
C VAL A 235 -12.93 2.66 10.86
N LYS A 236 -13.79 1.89 10.18
CA LYS A 236 -14.51 0.78 10.79
C LYS A 236 -13.62 -0.43 11.07
N ASN A 237 -12.72 -0.79 10.12
CA ASN A 237 -12.05 -2.09 10.13
C ASN A 237 -10.54 -2.03 10.44
N HIS A 238 -9.95 -0.83 10.43
CA HIS A 238 -8.50 -0.63 10.63
C HIS A 238 -8.18 0.46 11.67
N SER A 239 -9.17 0.87 12.47
CA SER A 239 -8.92 1.78 13.59
C SER A 239 -8.12 1.11 14.70
N MET A 240 -7.38 1.91 15.47
CA MET A 240 -6.65 1.46 16.66
C MET A 240 -7.56 0.66 17.60
N ALA A 241 -8.75 1.20 17.92
CA ALA A 241 -9.70 0.57 18.82
C ALA A 241 -10.17 -0.81 18.31
N TYR A 242 -10.45 -0.92 17.00
CA TYR A 242 -10.91 -2.17 16.40
C TYR A 242 -9.81 -3.25 16.41
N ILE A 243 -8.61 -2.92 15.98
CA ILE A 243 -7.50 -3.87 15.93
C ILE A 243 -7.02 -4.27 17.34
N THR A 244 -6.91 -3.30 18.26
CA THR A 244 -6.54 -3.58 19.65
C THR A 244 -7.53 -4.53 20.32
N LYS A 245 -8.85 -4.35 20.08
CA LYS A 245 -9.88 -5.27 20.60
C LYS A 245 -9.66 -6.71 20.12
N GLN A 246 -9.27 -6.93 18.86
CA GLN A 246 -9.01 -8.27 18.34
C GLN A 246 -7.77 -8.91 19.01
N TYR A 247 -6.70 -8.15 19.21
CA TYR A 247 -5.53 -8.64 19.95
C TYR A 247 -5.83 -8.89 21.44
N ASP A 248 -6.61 -8.02 22.08
CA ASP A 248 -7.04 -8.22 23.47
C ASP A 248 -7.84 -9.52 23.64
N GLN A 249 -8.77 -9.80 22.74
CA GLN A 249 -9.48 -11.06 22.73
C GLN A 249 -8.54 -12.26 22.53
N LEU A 250 -7.61 -12.18 21.58
CA LEU A 250 -6.62 -13.21 21.35
C LEU A 250 -5.77 -13.49 22.60
N PHE A 251 -5.33 -12.44 23.30
CA PHE A 251 -4.53 -12.60 24.51
C PHE A 251 -5.34 -13.19 25.67
N LYS A 252 -6.62 -12.78 25.84
CA LYS A 252 -7.52 -13.39 26.83
C LYS A 252 -7.73 -14.88 26.61
N GLU A 253 -7.95 -15.30 25.34
CA GLU A 253 -8.06 -16.72 24.99
C GLU A 253 -6.77 -17.51 25.25
N LEU A 254 -5.60 -16.88 25.17
CA LEU A 254 -4.32 -17.53 25.43
C LEU A 254 -4.02 -17.69 26.92
N LEU A 255 -4.62 -16.89 27.78
CA LEU A 255 -4.36 -16.88 29.22
C LEU A 255 -5.32 -17.78 30.00
N GLN A 256 -6.41 -18.20 29.36
CA GLN A 256 -7.30 -19.27 29.84
C GLN A 256 -6.66 -20.65 29.62
#